data_464ca247966922675b03e0603bb0ef01
#
_entry.id   464ca247966922675b03e0603bb0ef01
#
_cell.length_a   1.000
_cell.length_b   1.000
_cell.length_c   1.000
_cell.angle_alpha   90.00
_cell.angle_beta   90.00
_cell.angle_gamma   90.00
#
_symmetry.space_group_name_H-M   'P 1'
#
loop_
_entity.id
_entity.type
_entity.pdbx_description
1 polymer ?
#
loop_
_entity_poly.entity_id
_entity_poly.type
_entity_poly.pdbx_seq_one_letter_code
_entity_poly.pdbx_strand_id
1 'polypeptide(L)'
;MADKLITMLDDMNSFRMRWFETGRAVIRWHGIGAACALCVALAPALASAQAGTAPGAEAFPLRPVRVVGTNSPGGSPDILIRTIVPKLAEELGKPVVVENRPGGSGIIATEYVSKSPADGYTLLMVDPGPIAINPWIFSKLPYQPLKSFEPVSALVVLPYVLVVRKDLPVSTLQDFIRLAKGNPTTVSYGSSGTASIHHLFMEIFASAAGIRLLHVPYKGGADAVAALVAGTIDSAIISLALSQDLVKTGRLRALGYTRPVRSTLMPDLPTIAEQGFPGIDISIALGILAPAGTPRPVINRLNAAFVKVLRDREMTERLTAMGMEVVATTAERYDEINKADYERYRRAAQAANLKLD
;
A
#
# COMPACT_ATOMS: atom_id res chain seq x y z
N MET A 1 -21.92 46.42 1.95
CA MET A 1 -20.93 45.54 2.58
C MET A 1 -19.59 45.58 1.87
N ALA A 2 -19.49 46.36 0.78
CA ALA A 2 -18.26 46.52 -0.02
C ALA A 2 -17.35 47.69 0.46
N ASP A 3 -17.90 48.65 1.21
CA ASP A 3 -17.14 49.85 1.63
C ASP A 3 -16.25 49.68 2.88
N LYS A 4 -16.38 48.57 3.59
CA LYS A 4 -15.51 48.26 4.75
C LYS A 4 -14.22 47.52 4.42
N LEU A 5 -14.09 46.99 3.19
CA LEU A 5 -12.87 46.31 2.74
C LEU A 5 -11.81 47.23 2.15
N ILE A 6 -12.22 48.40 1.67
CA ILE A 6 -11.34 49.41 1.04
C ILE A 6 -10.55 50.19 2.11
N THR A 7 -11.14 50.43 3.28
CA THR A 7 -10.52 51.19 4.38
C THR A 7 -9.47 50.37 5.15
N MET A 8 -9.45 49.06 5.04
CA MET A 8 -8.46 48.17 5.68
C MET A 8 -7.18 47.97 4.86
N LEU A 9 -7.20 48.28 3.57
CA LEU A 9 -6.02 48.13 2.69
C LEU A 9 -5.13 49.41 2.65
N ASP A 10 -5.67 50.55 2.99
CA ASP A 10 -4.91 51.81 3.04
C ASP A 10 -4.10 51.98 4.33
N ASP A 11 -4.48 51.35 5.43
CA ASP A 11 -3.73 51.41 6.71
C ASP A 11 -2.49 50.50 6.77
N MET A 12 -2.37 49.51 5.88
CA MET A 12 -1.21 48.61 5.81
C MET A 12 -0.05 49.17 4.98
N ASN A 13 -0.25 50.23 4.19
CA ASN A 13 0.79 50.82 3.35
C ASN A 13 1.51 52.00 4.00
N SER A 14 1.01 52.54 5.11
CA SER A 14 1.60 53.67 5.80
C SER A 14 2.69 53.33 6.86
N PHE A 15 2.88 52.01 7.15
CA PHE A 15 3.84 51.54 8.17
C PHE A 15 5.21 51.12 7.62
N ARG A 16 5.45 51.26 6.31
CA ARG A 16 6.68 50.77 5.64
C ARG A 16 7.67 51.81 5.20
N MET A 17 7.50 53.09 5.56
CA MET A 17 8.37 54.19 5.06
C MET A 17 8.77 55.22 6.11
N ARG A 18 9.35 54.82 7.25
CA ARG A 18 9.92 55.75 8.26
C ARG A 18 11.12 55.18 9.01
N TRP A 19 12.09 54.55 8.35
CA TRP A 19 13.38 54.18 8.94
C TRP A 19 14.54 54.28 7.93
N PHE A 20 14.66 55.45 7.26
CA PHE A 20 15.88 55.77 6.56
C PHE A 20 15.96 57.31 6.49
N GLU A 21 16.47 57.92 7.56
CA GLU A 21 17.14 59.21 7.53
C GLU A 21 17.49 59.59 8.98
N THR A 22 18.74 59.41 9.34
CA THR A 22 19.52 60.35 10.16
C THR A 22 20.83 59.71 10.58
N GLY A 23 21.94 60.38 10.35
CA GLY A 23 23.15 60.19 11.11
C GLY A 23 24.43 59.80 10.37
N ARG A 24 24.92 60.65 9.45
CA ARG A 24 26.34 60.64 9.09
C ARG A 24 27.17 61.19 10.28
N ALA A 25 27.88 60.32 10.98
CA ALA A 25 29.00 60.72 11.85
C ALA A 25 30.31 60.23 11.22
N VAL A 26 31.09 61.20 10.72
CA VAL A 26 32.43 60.96 10.21
C VAL A 26 33.38 61.00 11.43
N ILE A 27 33.93 59.85 11.79
CA ILE A 27 35.06 59.76 12.74
C ILE A 27 36.32 59.37 11.96
N ARG A 28 37.21 60.38 11.81
CA ARG A 28 38.55 60.15 11.31
C ARG A 28 39.38 59.51 12.43
N TRP A 29 39.89 58.35 12.21
CA TRP A 29 40.96 57.74 13.00
C TRP A 29 42.19 57.55 12.11
N HIS A 30 43.17 58.37 12.40
CA HIS A 30 44.54 58.19 11.91
C HIS A 30 45.34 57.44 12.97
N GLY A 31 46.02 56.40 12.54
CA GLY A 31 47.20 55.89 13.25
C GLY A 31 46.91 54.84 14.29
N ILE A 32 47.06 53.57 13.92
CA ILE A 32 47.76 52.46 14.59
C ILE A 32 47.84 51.36 13.54
N GLY A 33 48.73 51.47 12.61
CA GLY A 33 49.19 50.37 11.80
C GLY A 33 50.41 49.77 12.48
N ALA A 34 50.44 48.41 12.61
CA ALA A 34 51.64 47.61 12.77
C ALA A 34 51.64 46.52 13.86
N ALA A 35 50.49 46.14 14.46
CA ALA A 35 50.49 45.07 15.47
C ALA A 35 49.48 43.93 15.27
N CYS A 36 48.70 43.92 14.19
CA CYS A 36 47.69 42.87 13.97
C CYS A 36 47.94 41.93 12.77
N ALA A 37 49.13 41.98 12.16
CA ALA A 37 49.44 41.16 10.98
C ALA A 37 49.93 39.73 11.30
N LEU A 38 50.06 39.33 12.58
CA LEU A 38 50.58 38.01 12.95
C LEU A 38 49.54 37.04 13.52
N CYS A 39 48.29 37.42 13.72
CA CYS A 39 47.23 36.55 14.28
C CYS A 39 46.24 36.01 13.23
N VAL A 40 46.37 36.35 11.95
CA VAL A 40 45.41 35.89 10.90
C VAL A 40 45.90 34.65 10.16
N ALA A 41 47.11 34.16 10.40
CA ALA A 41 47.65 33.01 9.65
C ALA A 41 47.44 31.61 10.32
N LEU A 42 46.80 31.52 11.52
CA LEU A 42 46.54 30.25 12.20
C LEU A 42 45.07 29.85 12.31
N ALA A 43 44.14 30.52 11.66
CA ALA A 43 42.70 30.25 11.76
C ALA A 43 42.05 29.39 10.68
N PRO A 44 42.71 28.80 9.63
CA PRO A 44 42.02 27.91 8.73
C PRO A 44 42.13 26.41 9.04
N ALA A 45 42.77 26.01 10.17
CA ALA A 45 42.96 24.59 10.44
C ALA A 45 41.93 23.91 11.37
N LEU A 46 40.96 24.66 11.90
CA LEU A 46 39.93 24.11 12.82
C LEU A 46 38.51 24.15 12.29
N ALA A 47 38.28 24.63 11.07
CA ALA A 47 36.94 24.66 10.45
C ALA A 47 36.60 23.42 9.58
N SER A 48 37.51 22.43 9.49
CA SER A 48 37.31 21.25 8.63
C SER A 48 36.86 19.97 9.38
N ALA A 49 36.45 20.07 10.64
CA ALA A 49 36.16 18.89 11.47
C ALA A 49 34.68 18.77 11.92
N GLN A 50 33.75 19.41 11.24
CA GLN A 50 32.31 19.14 11.45
C GLN A 50 31.54 19.04 10.13
N ALA A 51 32.05 18.25 9.17
CA ALA A 51 31.15 17.54 8.30
C ALA A 51 30.49 16.48 9.19
N GLY A 52 29.37 16.85 9.81
CA GLY A 52 28.53 15.92 10.55
C GLY A 52 28.22 14.78 9.60
N THR A 53 28.83 13.63 9.82
CA THR A 53 28.36 12.36 9.27
C THR A 53 26.88 12.30 9.61
N ALA A 54 26.03 12.35 8.59
CA ALA A 54 24.63 12.01 8.74
C ALA A 54 24.58 10.71 9.57
N PRO A 55 23.71 10.58 10.58
CA PRO A 55 23.66 9.40 11.44
C PRO A 55 23.68 8.17 10.53
N GLY A 56 24.78 7.42 10.61
CA GLY A 56 24.99 6.27 9.75
C GLY A 56 23.81 5.30 9.90
N ALA A 57 23.48 4.60 8.85
CA ALA A 57 22.44 3.55 8.83
C ALA A 57 22.57 2.52 9.98
N GLU A 58 23.71 2.44 10.62
CA GLU A 58 23.99 1.61 11.80
C GLU A 58 23.14 1.99 13.03
N ALA A 59 22.62 3.20 13.11
CA ALA A 59 21.78 3.66 14.23
C ALA A 59 20.26 3.51 13.99
N PHE A 60 19.81 3.19 12.77
CA PHE A 60 18.37 3.05 12.47
C PHE A 60 17.86 1.64 12.82
N PRO A 61 16.67 1.53 13.48
CA PRO A 61 15.82 2.58 14.01
C PRO A 61 16.17 2.95 15.46
N LEU A 62 16.00 4.25 15.84
CA LEU A 62 16.17 4.74 17.22
C LEU A 62 14.85 4.85 17.98
N ARG A 63 13.71 4.84 17.29
CA ARG A 63 12.35 4.98 17.81
C ARG A 63 11.39 3.99 17.13
N PRO A 64 10.15 3.83 17.62
CA PRO A 64 9.20 2.91 17.00
C PRO A 64 8.98 3.19 15.51
N VAL A 65 8.87 2.11 14.72
CA VAL A 65 8.52 2.16 13.29
C VAL A 65 7.01 1.93 13.16
N ARG A 66 6.34 2.76 12.36
CA ARG A 66 4.92 2.64 12.08
C ARG A 66 4.70 2.01 10.71
N VAL A 67 3.82 1.02 10.64
CA VAL A 67 3.36 0.42 9.39
C VAL A 67 1.88 0.76 9.22
N VAL A 68 1.57 1.53 8.17
CA VAL A 68 0.22 1.98 7.84
C VAL A 68 -0.38 1.03 6.82
N GLY A 69 -1.50 0.41 7.14
CA GLY A 69 -2.24 -0.49 6.25
C GLY A 69 -3.36 0.23 5.51
N THR A 70 -3.57 -0.15 4.25
CA THR A 70 -4.62 0.39 3.37
C THR A 70 -5.99 -0.23 3.60
N ASN A 71 -6.06 -1.34 4.33
CA ASN A 71 -7.26 -2.17 4.50
C ASN A 71 -7.81 -2.11 5.94
N SER A 72 -9.07 -2.53 6.09
CA SER A 72 -9.69 -2.72 7.41
C SER A 72 -8.92 -3.74 8.25
N PRO A 73 -8.95 -3.61 9.59
CA PRO A 73 -8.43 -4.65 10.49
C PRO A 73 -9.02 -6.02 10.16
N GLY A 74 -8.21 -7.08 10.26
CA GLY A 74 -8.61 -8.45 9.92
C GLY A 74 -8.58 -8.78 8.43
N GLY A 75 -8.24 -7.83 7.54
CA GLY A 75 -7.92 -8.13 6.14
C GLY A 75 -6.57 -8.84 6.01
N SER A 76 -6.32 -9.49 4.86
CA SER A 76 -5.07 -10.24 4.66
C SER A 76 -3.79 -9.44 4.89
N PRO A 77 -3.67 -8.16 4.47
CA PRO A 77 -2.52 -7.33 4.80
C PRO A 77 -2.36 -7.10 6.31
N ASP A 78 -3.46 -6.87 7.04
CA ASP A 78 -3.43 -6.67 8.49
C ASP A 78 -3.04 -7.95 9.24
N ILE A 79 -3.59 -9.09 8.82
CA ILE A 79 -3.22 -10.40 9.37
C ILE A 79 -1.72 -10.66 9.15
N LEU A 80 -1.21 -10.46 7.92
CA LEU A 80 0.21 -10.65 7.61
C LEU A 80 1.09 -9.80 8.52
N ILE A 81 0.88 -8.48 8.52
CA ILE A 81 1.77 -7.58 9.24
C ILE A 81 1.74 -7.85 10.75
N ARG A 82 0.56 -8.10 11.34
CA ARG A 82 0.46 -8.44 12.78
C ARG A 82 1.08 -9.78 13.11
N THR A 83 1.11 -10.73 12.18
CA THR A 83 1.77 -12.02 12.37
C THR A 83 3.29 -11.85 12.45
N ILE A 84 3.88 -10.98 11.63
CA ILE A 84 5.34 -10.81 11.57
C ILE A 84 5.86 -9.77 12.56
N VAL A 85 5.03 -8.82 13.02
CA VAL A 85 5.43 -7.70 13.90
C VAL A 85 6.20 -8.11 15.14
N PRO A 86 5.85 -9.16 15.91
CA PRO A 86 6.63 -9.53 17.08
C PRO A 86 8.10 -9.82 16.73
N LYS A 87 8.37 -10.72 15.77
CA LYS A 87 9.73 -11.05 15.32
C LYS A 87 10.41 -9.85 14.60
N LEU A 88 9.63 -9.00 13.91
CA LEU A 88 10.18 -7.81 13.26
C LEU A 88 10.63 -6.75 14.29
N ALA A 89 9.89 -6.59 15.39
CA ALA A 89 10.28 -5.68 16.47
C ALA A 89 11.55 -6.15 17.18
N GLU A 90 11.70 -7.46 17.40
CA GLU A 90 12.94 -8.07 17.91
C GLU A 90 14.12 -7.81 16.97
N GLU A 91 13.94 -8.07 15.66
CA GLU A 91 14.99 -7.90 14.66
C GLU A 91 15.42 -6.43 14.50
N LEU A 92 14.49 -5.48 14.61
CA LEU A 92 14.77 -4.06 14.54
C LEU A 92 15.26 -3.48 15.87
N GLY A 93 15.06 -4.18 17.00
CA GLY A 93 15.38 -3.70 18.33
C GLY A 93 14.51 -2.54 18.81
N LYS A 94 13.37 -2.29 18.13
CA LYS A 94 12.40 -1.23 18.46
C LYS A 94 10.98 -1.70 18.15
N PRO A 95 9.98 -1.17 18.87
CA PRO A 95 8.58 -1.49 18.62
C PRO A 95 8.17 -1.18 17.19
N VAL A 96 7.31 -2.04 16.62
CA VAL A 96 6.63 -1.81 15.35
C VAL A 96 5.14 -1.65 15.61
N VAL A 97 4.56 -0.53 15.18
CA VAL A 97 3.15 -0.19 15.42
C VAL A 97 2.38 -0.32 14.12
N VAL A 98 1.29 -1.08 14.12
CA VAL A 98 0.39 -1.23 12.97
C VAL A 98 -0.80 -0.29 13.13
N GLU A 99 -1.04 0.53 12.09
CA GLU A 99 -2.15 1.47 12.01
C GLU A 99 -2.94 1.23 10.72
N ASN A 100 -4.24 0.92 10.82
CA ASN A 100 -5.10 0.75 9.64
C ASN A 100 -5.81 2.05 9.31
N ARG A 101 -5.72 2.48 8.04
CA ARG A 101 -6.42 3.66 7.48
C ARG A 101 -7.22 3.24 6.23
N PRO A 102 -8.32 2.50 6.40
CA PRO A 102 -9.09 2.01 5.27
C PRO A 102 -9.88 3.14 4.58
N GLY A 103 -10.30 2.88 3.33
CA GLY A 103 -11.19 3.73 2.56
C GLY A 103 -10.55 4.32 1.30
N GLY A 104 -11.42 4.77 0.38
CA GLY A 104 -11.01 5.31 -0.92
C GLY A 104 -10.17 4.34 -1.75
N SER A 105 -10.46 3.04 -1.70
CA SER A 105 -9.64 2.00 -2.36
C SER A 105 -8.15 2.07 -2.00
N GLY A 106 -7.86 2.38 -0.73
CA GLY A 106 -6.51 2.53 -0.19
C GLY A 106 -5.88 3.91 -0.39
N ILE A 107 -6.55 4.85 -1.07
CA ILE A 107 -6.03 6.19 -1.35
C ILE A 107 -5.70 6.94 -0.05
N ILE A 108 -6.55 6.84 0.99
CA ILE A 108 -6.38 7.57 2.26
C ILE A 108 -5.03 7.22 2.93
N ALA A 109 -4.74 5.94 3.08
CA ALA A 109 -3.48 5.48 3.68
C ALA A 109 -2.27 5.83 2.81
N THR A 110 -2.41 5.64 1.50
CA THR A 110 -1.34 5.86 0.53
C THR A 110 -0.96 7.34 0.46
N GLU A 111 -1.94 8.24 0.43
CA GLU A 111 -1.72 9.69 0.50
C GLU A 111 -1.02 10.08 1.80
N TYR A 112 -1.49 9.56 2.94
CA TYR A 112 -0.89 9.86 4.24
C TYR A 112 0.59 9.49 4.27
N VAL A 113 0.95 8.29 3.79
CA VAL A 113 2.35 7.85 3.80
C VAL A 113 3.17 8.60 2.76
N SER A 114 2.63 8.92 1.58
CA SER A 114 3.36 9.68 0.54
C SER A 114 3.79 11.08 1.00
N LYS A 115 3.07 11.65 1.98
CA LYS A 115 3.34 12.96 2.59
C LYS A 115 4.12 12.87 3.92
N SER A 116 4.43 11.66 4.37
CA SER A 116 5.19 11.45 5.61
C SER A 116 6.69 11.73 5.39
N PRO A 117 7.46 12.04 6.45
CA PRO A 117 8.91 12.20 6.35
C PRO A 117 9.59 10.96 5.73
N ALA A 118 10.57 11.20 4.86
CA ALA A 118 11.35 10.17 4.20
C ALA A 118 12.50 9.65 5.09
N ASP A 119 12.18 9.23 6.30
CA ASP A 119 13.14 8.83 7.34
C ASP A 119 13.06 7.33 7.71
N GLY A 120 12.16 6.58 7.05
CA GLY A 120 11.95 5.15 7.28
C GLY A 120 11.07 4.78 8.48
N TYR A 121 10.56 5.76 9.25
CA TYR A 121 9.73 5.48 10.43
C TYR A 121 8.24 5.37 10.13
N THR A 122 7.81 5.73 8.92
CA THR A 122 6.43 5.53 8.47
C THR A 122 6.45 4.76 7.16
N LEU A 123 5.90 3.56 7.17
CA LEU A 123 5.89 2.63 6.05
C LEU A 123 4.45 2.37 5.61
N LEU A 124 4.26 2.04 4.34
CA LEU A 124 2.98 1.64 3.77
C LEU A 124 2.97 0.13 3.55
N MET A 125 2.02 -0.56 4.17
CA MET A 125 1.64 -1.94 3.83
C MET A 125 0.57 -1.89 2.75
N VAL A 126 0.85 -2.41 1.57
CA VAL A 126 0.02 -2.19 0.39
C VAL A 126 -0.11 -3.45 -0.47
N ASP A 127 -1.27 -3.57 -1.11
CA ASP A 127 -1.53 -4.40 -2.28
C ASP A 127 -1.37 -3.58 -3.58
N PRO A 128 -1.45 -4.19 -4.77
CA PRO A 128 -1.33 -3.45 -6.03
C PRO A 128 -2.41 -2.39 -6.30
N GLY A 129 -3.53 -2.38 -5.54
CA GLY A 129 -4.64 -1.46 -5.77
C GLY A 129 -4.20 0.00 -5.90
N PRO A 130 -3.67 0.62 -4.83
CA PRO A 130 -3.27 2.02 -4.85
C PRO A 130 -2.15 2.36 -5.85
N ILE A 131 -1.25 1.42 -6.09
CA ILE A 131 -0.03 1.67 -6.88
C ILE A 131 -0.22 1.34 -8.36
N ALA A 132 -0.95 0.27 -8.67
CA ALA A 132 -1.00 -0.29 -10.01
C ALA A 132 -2.39 -0.28 -10.66
N ILE A 133 -3.47 -0.18 -9.88
CA ILE A 133 -4.85 -0.20 -10.39
C ILE A 133 -5.46 1.20 -10.39
N ASN A 134 -5.44 1.90 -9.24
CA ASN A 134 -6.07 3.22 -9.08
C ASN A 134 -5.63 4.26 -10.15
N PRO A 135 -4.37 4.26 -10.63
CA PRO A 135 -3.94 5.20 -11.67
C PRO A 135 -4.71 5.12 -13.00
N TRP A 136 -5.35 3.99 -13.26
CA TRP A 136 -6.08 3.73 -14.50
C TRP A 136 -7.58 3.92 -14.38
N ILE A 137 -8.06 4.06 -13.15
CA ILE A 137 -9.48 4.08 -12.82
C ILE A 137 -9.91 5.46 -12.29
N PHE A 138 -9.07 6.13 -11.50
CA PHE A 138 -9.34 7.48 -10.99
C PHE A 138 -8.64 8.55 -11.84
N SER A 139 -9.36 9.60 -12.20
CA SER A 139 -8.83 10.72 -12.99
C SER A 139 -7.78 11.54 -12.22
N LYS A 140 -7.87 11.57 -10.89
CA LYS A 140 -6.94 12.30 -10.00
C LYS A 140 -6.58 11.46 -8.78
N LEU A 141 -5.26 11.34 -8.53
CA LEU A 141 -4.73 10.76 -7.31
C LEU A 141 -3.90 11.82 -6.56
N PRO A 142 -3.97 11.86 -5.23
CA PRO A 142 -3.20 12.82 -4.43
C PRO A 142 -1.73 12.43 -4.25
N TYR A 143 -1.26 11.41 -4.95
CA TYR A 143 0.11 10.90 -4.98
C TYR A 143 0.48 10.42 -6.39
N GLN A 144 1.77 10.24 -6.65
CA GLN A 144 2.29 9.66 -7.90
C GLN A 144 2.71 8.21 -7.65
N PRO A 145 1.99 7.19 -8.14
CA PRO A 145 2.13 5.79 -7.72
C PRO A 145 3.55 5.25 -7.72
N LEU A 146 4.28 5.40 -8.84
CA LEU A 146 5.65 4.87 -8.98
C LEU A 146 6.75 5.87 -8.57
N LYS A 147 6.39 7.08 -8.12
CA LYS A 147 7.37 8.14 -7.79
C LYS A 147 7.31 8.62 -6.36
N SER A 148 6.15 8.48 -5.69
CA SER A 148 5.98 8.93 -4.30
C SER A 148 6.51 7.96 -3.26
N PHE A 149 7.08 6.82 -3.69
CA PHE A 149 7.51 5.76 -2.78
C PHE A 149 8.82 5.12 -3.20
N GLU A 150 9.54 4.62 -2.21
CA GLU A 150 10.68 3.71 -2.34
C GLU A 150 10.23 2.29 -1.98
N PRO A 151 10.37 1.28 -2.86
CA PRO A 151 10.12 -0.12 -2.53
C PRO A 151 11.05 -0.62 -1.42
N VAL A 152 10.48 -1.36 -0.45
CA VAL A 152 11.25 -2.04 0.60
C VAL A 152 11.31 -3.54 0.31
N SER A 153 10.17 -4.21 0.22
CA SER A 153 10.09 -5.65 -0.10
C SER A 153 8.69 -6.05 -0.50
N ALA A 154 8.52 -6.92 -1.48
CA ALA A 154 7.35 -7.78 -1.56
C ALA A 154 7.52 -8.89 -0.53
N LEU A 155 6.53 -9.05 0.36
CA LEU A 155 6.59 -9.96 1.50
C LEU A 155 6.06 -11.35 1.13
N VAL A 156 4.82 -11.37 0.63
CA VAL A 156 4.10 -12.59 0.25
C VAL A 156 3.32 -12.39 -1.04
N VAL A 157 3.00 -13.49 -1.69
CA VAL A 157 1.97 -13.56 -2.73
C VAL A 157 0.70 -14.17 -2.14
N LEU A 158 -0.43 -13.55 -2.40
CA LEU A 158 -1.76 -14.04 -2.02
C LEU A 158 -2.46 -14.63 -3.25
N PRO A 159 -2.74 -15.92 -3.28
CA PRO A 159 -3.69 -16.50 -4.20
C PRO A 159 -5.13 -16.21 -3.76
N TYR A 160 -6.06 -16.28 -4.70
CA TYR A 160 -7.48 -15.99 -4.49
C TYR A 160 -8.37 -17.21 -4.77
N VAL A 161 -9.59 -17.13 -4.26
CA VAL A 161 -10.63 -18.16 -4.45
C VAL A 161 -11.93 -17.43 -4.77
N LEU A 162 -12.65 -17.91 -5.79
CA LEU A 162 -14.05 -17.54 -6.01
C LEU A 162 -14.90 -18.33 -5.02
N VAL A 163 -15.57 -17.64 -4.12
CA VAL A 163 -16.43 -18.21 -3.09
C VAL A 163 -17.84 -17.66 -3.19
N VAL A 164 -18.81 -18.46 -2.71
CA VAL A 164 -20.21 -18.08 -2.61
C VAL A 164 -20.74 -18.38 -1.20
N ARG A 165 -21.83 -17.68 -0.81
CA ARG A 165 -22.54 -18.01 0.42
C ARG A 165 -23.05 -19.45 0.39
N LYS A 166 -23.09 -20.12 1.54
CA LYS A 166 -23.41 -21.55 1.67
C LYS A 166 -24.78 -21.93 1.09
N ASP A 167 -25.76 -21.02 1.23
CA ASP A 167 -27.16 -21.26 0.87
C ASP A 167 -27.48 -20.89 -0.59
N LEU A 168 -26.50 -20.40 -1.37
CA LEU A 168 -26.69 -20.19 -2.80
C LEU A 168 -26.89 -21.56 -3.49
N PRO A 169 -27.92 -21.72 -4.33
CA PRO A 169 -28.25 -23.04 -4.95
C PRO A 169 -27.31 -23.39 -6.11
N VAL A 170 -26.00 -23.38 -5.85
CA VAL A 170 -24.94 -23.71 -6.81
C VAL A 170 -23.90 -24.61 -6.13
N SER A 171 -23.41 -25.61 -6.86
CA SER A 171 -22.37 -26.52 -6.35
C SER A 171 -21.07 -26.42 -7.13
N THR A 172 -21.10 -25.91 -8.35
CA THR A 172 -19.97 -25.81 -9.27
C THR A 172 -19.85 -24.38 -9.81
N LEU A 173 -18.69 -24.04 -10.41
CA LEU A 173 -18.51 -22.81 -11.14
C LEU A 173 -19.50 -22.66 -12.29
N GLN A 174 -19.82 -23.77 -12.98
CA GLN A 174 -20.77 -23.79 -14.10
C GLN A 174 -22.20 -23.49 -13.62
N ASP A 175 -22.59 -23.99 -12.43
CA ASP A 175 -23.89 -23.67 -11.82
C ASP A 175 -23.99 -22.17 -11.52
N PHE A 176 -22.95 -21.59 -10.97
CA PHE A 176 -22.88 -20.16 -10.68
C PHE A 176 -23.03 -19.32 -11.96
N ILE A 177 -22.31 -19.69 -13.02
CA ILE A 177 -22.39 -19.02 -14.31
C ILE A 177 -23.81 -19.12 -14.89
N ARG A 178 -24.45 -20.31 -14.81
CA ARG A 178 -25.84 -20.48 -15.27
C ARG A 178 -26.82 -19.62 -14.47
N LEU A 179 -26.69 -19.61 -13.14
CA LEU A 179 -27.50 -18.76 -12.26
C LEU A 179 -27.37 -17.28 -12.62
N ALA A 180 -26.16 -16.79 -12.80
CA ALA A 180 -25.89 -15.40 -13.14
C ALA A 180 -26.38 -15.04 -14.53
N LYS A 181 -26.30 -15.94 -15.53
CA LYS A 181 -26.87 -15.72 -16.87
C LYS A 181 -28.39 -15.65 -16.86
N GLY A 182 -29.02 -16.46 -16.02
CA GLY A 182 -30.49 -16.47 -15.86
C GLY A 182 -31.02 -15.24 -15.09
N ASN A 183 -30.19 -14.61 -14.29
CA ASN A 183 -30.54 -13.48 -13.41
C ASN A 183 -29.52 -12.35 -13.55
N PRO A 184 -29.39 -11.69 -14.70
CA PRO A 184 -28.41 -10.62 -14.91
C PRO A 184 -28.58 -9.49 -13.88
N THR A 185 -27.50 -9.04 -13.28
CA THR A 185 -27.45 -7.97 -12.27
C THR A 185 -28.25 -8.22 -10.97
N THR A 186 -28.71 -9.45 -10.72
CA THR A 186 -29.37 -9.85 -9.47
C THR A 186 -28.40 -10.57 -8.54
N VAL A 187 -27.58 -11.48 -9.10
CA VAL A 187 -26.52 -12.14 -8.34
C VAL A 187 -25.46 -11.11 -7.99
N SER A 188 -25.22 -10.94 -6.68
CA SER A 188 -24.35 -9.90 -6.14
C SER A 188 -22.94 -10.42 -5.82
N TYR A 189 -21.97 -9.50 -5.84
CA TYR A 189 -20.63 -9.77 -5.33
C TYR A 189 -20.08 -8.62 -4.50
N GLY A 190 -19.29 -8.97 -3.48
CA GLY A 190 -18.60 -8.01 -2.61
C GLY A 190 -17.18 -7.73 -3.02
N SER A 191 -16.74 -6.52 -2.78
CA SER A 191 -15.35 -6.10 -2.94
C SER A 191 -14.85 -5.25 -1.78
N SER A 192 -13.54 -5.00 -1.71
CA SER A 192 -12.95 -4.07 -0.72
C SER A 192 -13.05 -2.59 -1.15
N GLY A 193 -14.03 -2.27 -1.97
CA GLY A 193 -14.31 -0.94 -2.50
C GLY A 193 -14.33 -0.91 -4.01
N THR A 194 -14.94 0.14 -4.55
CA THR A 194 -14.93 0.40 -5.99
C THR A 194 -13.49 0.59 -6.47
N ALA A 195 -13.14 0.04 -7.63
CA ALA A 195 -11.78 0.01 -8.17
C ALA A 195 -10.75 -0.81 -7.36
N SER A 196 -11.18 -1.49 -6.29
CA SER A 196 -10.28 -2.40 -5.57
C SER A 196 -9.90 -3.61 -6.43
N ILE A 197 -8.85 -4.31 -5.98
CA ILE A 197 -8.40 -5.53 -6.63
C ILE A 197 -9.49 -6.61 -6.69
N HIS A 198 -10.31 -6.73 -5.65
CA HIS A 198 -11.45 -7.67 -5.61
C HIS A 198 -12.53 -7.31 -6.64
N HIS A 199 -12.79 -6.01 -6.84
CA HIS A 199 -13.69 -5.53 -7.89
C HIS A 199 -13.14 -5.91 -9.27
N LEU A 200 -11.90 -5.53 -9.57
CA LEU A 200 -11.26 -5.81 -10.87
C LEU A 200 -11.22 -7.32 -11.16
N PHE A 201 -10.91 -8.14 -10.18
CA PHE A 201 -10.83 -9.60 -10.37
C PHE A 201 -12.18 -10.22 -10.68
N MET A 202 -13.24 -9.75 -10.02
CA MET A 202 -14.59 -10.24 -10.32
C MET A 202 -15.03 -9.77 -11.71
N GLU A 203 -14.72 -8.55 -12.11
CA GLU A 203 -15.04 -8.04 -13.45
C GLU A 203 -14.27 -8.79 -14.55
N ILE A 204 -13.00 -9.12 -14.35
CA ILE A 204 -12.22 -9.97 -15.28
C ILE A 204 -12.89 -11.33 -15.43
N PHE A 205 -13.28 -11.96 -14.32
CA PHE A 205 -13.96 -13.26 -14.35
C PHE A 205 -15.34 -13.14 -15.01
N ALA A 206 -16.14 -12.15 -14.63
CA ALA A 206 -17.48 -11.94 -15.18
C ALA A 206 -17.44 -11.69 -16.68
N SER A 207 -16.49 -10.89 -17.15
CA SER A 207 -16.25 -10.66 -18.59
C SER A 207 -15.87 -11.94 -19.32
N ALA A 208 -14.94 -12.74 -18.79
CA ALA A 208 -14.51 -13.99 -19.38
C ALA A 208 -15.65 -15.03 -19.41
N ALA A 209 -16.51 -15.07 -18.39
CA ALA A 209 -17.66 -15.98 -18.28
C ALA A 209 -18.90 -15.49 -19.05
N GLY A 210 -18.90 -14.26 -19.56
CA GLY A 210 -20.06 -13.65 -20.25
C GLY A 210 -21.27 -13.49 -19.32
N ILE A 211 -21.04 -13.04 -18.07
CA ILE A 211 -22.07 -12.78 -17.05
C ILE A 211 -22.03 -11.33 -16.57
N ARG A 212 -23.13 -10.88 -15.96
CA ARG A 212 -23.20 -9.59 -15.27
C ARG A 212 -23.65 -9.80 -13.84
N LEU A 213 -22.94 -9.16 -12.90
CA LEU A 213 -23.16 -9.26 -11.48
C LEU A 213 -23.42 -7.90 -10.87
N LEU A 214 -24.10 -7.85 -9.73
CA LEU A 214 -24.34 -6.64 -8.95
C LEU A 214 -23.14 -6.37 -8.01
N HIS A 215 -22.38 -5.32 -8.25
CA HIS A 215 -21.28 -4.94 -7.38
C HIS A 215 -21.75 -4.25 -6.09
N VAL A 216 -21.24 -4.74 -4.94
CA VAL A 216 -21.48 -4.17 -3.61
C VAL A 216 -20.13 -3.84 -2.97
N PRO A 217 -19.73 -2.55 -2.94
CA PRO A 217 -18.45 -2.14 -2.37
C PRO A 217 -18.49 -2.07 -0.83
N TYR A 218 -17.43 -2.58 -0.18
CA TYR A 218 -17.17 -2.48 1.27
C TYR A 218 -15.89 -1.68 1.54
N LYS A 219 -15.59 -1.39 2.82
CA LYS A 219 -14.38 -0.66 3.21
C LYS A 219 -13.11 -1.52 3.15
N GLY A 220 -13.26 -2.86 3.17
CA GLY A 220 -12.16 -3.81 3.14
C GLY A 220 -12.60 -5.23 2.82
N GLY A 221 -11.63 -6.12 2.55
CA GLY A 221 -11.91 -7.52 2.24
C GLY A 221 -12.58 -8.27 3.40
N ALA A 222 -12.20 -7.96 4.66
CA ALA A 222 -12.82 -8.57 5.83
C ALA A 222 -14.31 -8.21 5.97
N ASP A 223 -14.68 -6.96 5.65
CA ASP A 223 -16.07 -6.51 5.68
C ASP A 223 -16.91 -7.23 4.60
N ALA A 224 -16.33 -7.41 3.40
CA ALA A 224 -16.97 -8.16 2.32
C ALA A 224 -17.15 -9.64 2.69
N VAL A 225 -16.16 -10.26 3.36
CA VAL A 225 -16.26 -11.64 3.87
C VAL A 225 -17.36 -11.76 4.92
N ALA A 226 -17.44 -10.82 5.85
CA ALA A 226 -18.50 -10.80 6.86
C ALA A 226 -19.90 -10.72 6.23
N ALA A 227 -20.07 -9.86 5.22
CA ALA A 227 -21.32 -9.73 4.47
C ALA A 227 -21.68 -11.02 3.68
N LEU A 228 -20.67 -11.67 3.08
CA LEU A 228 -20.86 -12.93 2.38
C LEU A 228 -21.31 -14.06 3.33
N VAL A 229 -20.67 -14.18 4.50
CA VAL A 229 -21.03 -15.15 5.54
C VAL A 229 -22.43 -14.88 6.10
N ALA A 230 -22.83 -13.61 6.23
CA ALA A 230 -24.16 -13.21 6.66
C ALA A 230 -25.24 -13.40 5.57
N GLY A 231 -24.84 -13.72 4.33
CA GLY A 231 -25.78 -13.89 3.21
C GLY A 231 -26.29 -12.58 2.60
N THR A 232 -25.68 -11.44 2.94
CA THR A 232 -26.05 -10.13 2.40
C THR A 232 -25.64 -9.97 0.93
N ILE A 233 -24.59 -10.68 0.52
CA ILE A 233 -24.12 -10.81 -0.86
C ILE A 233 -23.96 -12.28 -1.24
N ASP A 234 -23.94 -12.58 -2.52
CA ASP A 234 -23.96 -13.95 -3.03
C ASP A 234 -22.57 -14.53 -3.26
N SER A 235 -21.60 -13.71 -3.67
CA SER A 235 -20.28 -14.17 -4.09
C SER A 235 -19.17 -13.15 -3.77
N ALA A 236 -17.93 -13.61 -3.82
CA ALA A 236 -16.74 -12.76 -3.78
C ALA A 236 -15.53 -13.52 -4.34
N ILE A 237 -14.56 -12.79 -4.91
CA ILE A 237 -13.20 -13.32 -5.10
C ILE A 237 -12.37 -12.79 -3.95
N ILE A 238 -11.95 -13.65 -3.02
CA ILE A 238 -11.22 -13.30 -1.80
C ILE A 238 -9.96 -14.15 -1.67
N SER A 239 -8.98 -13.66 -0.89
CA SER A 239 -7.74 -14.42 -0.70
C SER A 239 -7.97 -15.78 -0.04
N LEU A 240 -7.12 -16.75 -0.37
CA LEU A 240 -7.12 -18.05 0.28
C LEU A 240 -6.98 -17.90 1.81
N ALA A 241 -6.14 -16.97 2.27
CA ALA A 241 -5.95 -16.65 3.68
C ALA A 241 -7.24 -16.28 4.44
N LEU A 242 -8.19 -15.64 3.77
CA LEU A 242 -9.49 -15.28 4.38
C LEU A 242 -10.58 -16.33 4.17
N SER A 243 -10.45 -17.22 3.20
CA SER A 243 -11.50 -18.14 2.79
C SER A 243 -11.32 -19.56 3.30
N GLN A 244 -10.09 -20.05 3.46
CA GLN A 244 -9.83 -21.49 3.67
C GLN A 244 -10.58 -22.09 4.87
N ASP A 245 -10.58 -21.43 6.03
CA ASP A 245 -11.25 -21.95 7.23
C ASP A 245 -12.78 -21.85 7.12
N LEU A 246 -13.28 -20.82 6.46
CA LEU A 246 -14.71 -20.66 6.21
C LEU A 246 -15.24 -21.72 5.24
N VAL A 247 -14.42 -22.12 4.26
CA VAL A 247 -14.74 -23.20 3.34
C VAL A 247 -14.62 -24.57 4.02
N LYS A 248 -13.54 -24.81 4.77
CA LYS A 248 -13.36 -26.08 5.53
C LYS A 248 -14.48 -26.30 6.54
N THR A 249 -15.00 -25.24 7.17
CA THR A 249 -16.11 -25.31 8.13
C THR A 249 -17.50 -25.26 7.49
N GLY A 250 -17.60 -25.23 6.16
CA GLY A 250 -18.86 -25.20 5.41
C GLY A 250 -19.64 -23.88 5.54
N ARG A 251 -19.03 -22.81 6.04
CA ARG A 251 -19.67 -21.48 6.13
C ARG A 251 -19.72 -20.77 4.77
N LEU A 252 -18.77 -21.05 3.90
CA LEU A 252 -18.73 -20.64 2.51
C LEU A 252 -18.50 -21.84 1.61
N ARG A 253 -18.84 -21.71 0.33
CA ARG A 253 -18.50 -22.69 -0.70
C ARG A 253 -17.49 -22.10 -1.68
N ALA A 254 -16.39 -22.81 -1.91
CA ALA A 254 -15.41 -22.48 -2.93
C ALA A 254 -15.83 -23.06 -4.28
N LEU A 255 -15.74 -22.28 -5.35
CA LEU A 255 -16.10 -22.69 -6.71
C LEU A 255 -14.87 -22.81 -7.63
N GLY A 256 -13.78 -22.12 -7.34
CA GLY A 256 -12.58 -22.21 -8.15
C GLY A 256 -11.39 -21.46 -7.54
N TYR A 257 -10.21 -22.03 -7.72
CA TYR A 257 -8.94 -21.43 -7.34
C TYR A 257 -8.39 -20.61 -8.50
N THR A 258 -7.89 -19.42 -8.23
CA THR A 258 -7.58 -18.46 -9.30
C THR A 258 -6.18 -18.58 -9.89
N ARG A 259 -5.33 -19.45 -9.35
CA ARG A 259 -4.00 -19.74 -9.92
C ARG A 259 -4.10 -20.90 -10.93
N PRO A 260 -3.15 -21.02 -11.87
CA PRO A 260 -3.17 -22.10 -12.86
C PRO A 260 -2.87 -23.48 -12.29
N VAL A 261 -2.24 -23.57 -11.11
CA VAL A 261 -1.93 -24.80 -10.40
C VAL A 261 -2.70 -24.84 -9.10
N ARG A 262 -3.30 -25.98 -8.76
CA ARG A 262 -4.11 -26.18 -7.54
C ARG A 262 -3.32 -25.88 -6.27
N SER A 263 -4.02 -25.38 -5.26
CA SER A 263 -3.44 -25.13 -3.93
C SER A 263 -3.19 -26.44 -3.18
N THR A 264 -2.05 -26.58 -2.53
CA THR A 264 -1.77 -27.70 -1.62
C THR A 264 -2.66 -27.66 -0.36
N LEU A 265 -3.22 -26.50 -0.02
CA LEU A 265 -4.13 -26.32 1.12
C LEU A 265 -5.58 -26.69 0.79
N MET A 266 -5.93 -26.73 -0.50
CA MET A 266 -7.26 -27.09 -1.03
C MET A 266 -7.09 -27.92 -2.32
N PRO A 267 -6.50 -29.13 -2.25
CA PRO A 267 -6.13 -29.91 -3.44
C PRO A 267 -7.34 -30.38 -4.26
N ASP A 268 -8.49 -30.53 -3.62
CA ASP A 268 -9.75 -30.96 -4.28
C ASP A 268 -10.44 -29.80 -5.01
N LEU A 269 -10.07 -28.53 -4.72
CA LEU A 269 -10.64 -27.37 -5.39
C LEU A 269 -10.02 -27.22 -6.79
N PRO A 270 -10.81 -27.34 -7.87
CA PRO A 270 -10.29 -27.15 -9.22
C PRO A 270 -9.91 -25.67 -9.43
N THR A 271 -8.94 -25.43 -10.30
CA THR A 271 -8.61 -24.06 -10.72
C THR A 271 -9.69 -23.53 -11.67
N ILE A 272 -9.82 -22.21 -11.73
CA ILE A 272 -10.70 -21.56 -12.73
C ILE A 272 -10.21 -21.88 -14.15
N ALA A 273 -8.89 -22.02 -14.33
CA ALA A 273 -8.28 -22.41 -15.60
C ALA A 273 -8.71 -23.82 -16.04
N GLU A 274 -8.68 -24.82 -15.13
CA GLU A 274 -9.17 -26.18 -15.40
C GLU A 274 -10.66 -26.22 -15.76
N GLN A 275 -11.44 -25.25 -15.32
CA GLN A 275 -12.87 -25.13 -15.55
C GLN A 275 -13.25 -24.34 -16.81
N GLY A 276 -12.29 -24.11 -17.73
CA GLY A 276 -12.53 -23.52 -19.05
C GLY A 276 -12.13 -22.04 -19.19
N PHE A 277 -11.41 -21.47 -18.20
CA PHE A 277 -10.93 -20.08 -18.24
C PHE A 277 -9.40 -19.98 -18.08
N PRO A 278 -8.61 -20.50 -19.03
CA PRO A 278 -7.16 -20.67 -18.89
C PRO A 278 -6.40 -19.32 -18.78
N GLY A 279 -7.02 -18.20 -19.20
CA GLY A 279 -6.41 -16.86 -19.08
C GLY A 279 -6.54 -16.22 -17.69
N ILE A 280 -7.24 -16.87 -16.75
CA ILE A 280 -7.42 -16.35 -15.40
C ILE A 280 -6.32 -16.88 -14.49
N ASP A 281 -5.32 -16.02 -14.22
CA ASP A 281 -4.30 -16.18 -13.17
C ASP A 281 -4.33 -14.92 -12.28
N ILE A 282 -4.96 -15.07 -11.13
CA ILE A 282 -5.21 -13.98 -10.20
C ILE A 282 -4.47 -14.23 -8.88
N SER A 283 -3.45 -13.42 -8.64
CA SER A 283 -2.74 -13.34 -7.38
C SER A 283 -2.16 -11.94 -7.21
N ILE A 284 -1.87 -11.55 -5.98
CA ILE A 284 -1.27 -10.27 -5.68
C ILE A 284 -0.04 -10.42 -4.79
N ALA A 285 0.93 -9.53 -4.99
CA ALA A 285 2.00 -9.35 -4.03
C ALA A 285 1.58 -8.32 -2.96
N LEU A 286 1.69 -8.69 -1.68
CA LEU A 286 1.65 -7.73 -0.58
C LEU A 286 3.07 -7.28 -0.28
N GLY A 287 3.25 -5.97 -0.12
CA GLY A 287 4.59 -5.43 0.11
C GLY A 287 4.62 -4.19 0.98
N ILE A 288 5.84 -3.78 1.28
CA ILE A 288 6.15 -2.58 2.06
C ILE A 288 6.79 -1.55 1.16
N LEU A 289 6.26 -0.33 1.24
CA LEU A 289 6.81 0.87 0.63
C LEU A 289 7.18 1.88 1.71
N ALA A 290 8.21 2.69 1.46
CA ALA A 290 8.57 3.86 2.24
C ALA A 290 8.28 5.13 1.43
N PRO A 291 8.18 6.33 2.03
CA PRO A 291 8.11 7.61 1.29
C PRO A 291 9.30 7.78 0.35
N ALA A 292 9.05 8.41 -0.81
CA ALA A 292 10.12 8.72 -1.77
C ALA A 292 11.25 9.55 -1.13
N GLY A 293 12.50 9.25 -1.48
CA GLY A 293 13.68 9.89 -0.91
C GLY A 293 14.12 9.32 0.43
N THR A 294 13.51 8.23 0.92
CA THR A 294 14.03 7.49 2.09
C THR A 294 15.45 7.00 1.79
N PRO A 295 16.44 7.30 2.66
CA PRO A 295 17.84 6.97 2.39
C PRO A 295 18.07 5.48 2.13
N ARG A 296 18.86 5.17 1.10
CA ARG A 296 19.13 3.78 0.71
C ARG A 296 19.62 2.87 1.86
N PRO A 297 20.49 3.32 2.76
CA PRO A 297 20.89 2.53 3.92
C PRO A 297 19.71 2.14 4.83
N VAL A 298 18.71 3.04 4.98
CA VAL A 298 17.49 2.77 5.76
C VAL A 298 16.62 1.73 5.04
N ILE A 299 16.42 1.86 3.72
CA ILE A 299 15.72 0.87 2.90
C ILE A 299 16.40 -0.51 3.04
N ASN A 300 17.72 -0.58 2.93
CA ASN A 300 18.47 -1.83 3.04
C ASN A 300 18.32 -2.46 4.43
N ARG A 301 18.36 -1.67 5.51
CA ARG A 301 18.15 -2.16 6.90
C ARG A 301 16.73 -2.69 7.10
N LEU A 302 15.73 -1.99 6.59
CA LEU A 302 14.33 -2.45 6.63
C LEU A 302 14.15 -3.72 5.80
N ASN A 303 14.63 -3.75 4.56
CA ASN A 303 14.57 -4.94 3.69
C ASN A 303 15.19 -6.16 4.39
N ALA A 304 16.43 -6.02 4.91
CA ALA A 304 17.11 -7.10 5.60
C ALA A 304 16.30 -7.63 6.79
N ALA A 305 15.67 -6.76 7.57
CA ALA A 305 14.83 -7.14 8.71
C ALA A 305 13.59 -7.93 8.25
N PHE A 306 12.84 -7.41 7.26
CA PHE A 306 11.67 -8.12 6.72
C PHE A 306 12.06 -9.47 6.12
N VAL A 307 13.10 -9.53 5.29
CA VAL A 307 13.55 -10.76 4.64
C VAL A 307 13.99 -11.80 5.67
N LYS A 308 14.75 -11.40 6.71
CA LYS A 308 15.19 -12.30 7.77
C LYS A 308 14.02 -12.91 8.53
N VAL A 309 13.04 -12.09 8.91
CA VAL A 309 11.83 -12.55 9.63
C VAL A 309 10.99 -13.49 8.76
N LEU A 310 10.80 -13.16 7.49
CA LEU A 310 9.97 -13.97 6.59
C LEU A 310 10.62 -15.29 6.19
N ARG A 311 11.96 -15.35 6.11
CA ARG A 311 12.72 -16.58 5.81
C ARG A 311 12.98 -17.44 7.04
N ASP A 312 12.60 -16.98 8.23
CA ASP A 312 12.56 -17.85 9.40
C ASP A 312 11.62 -19.03 9.13
N ARG A 313 12.10 -20.24 9.45
CA ARG A 313 11.37 -21.49 9.10
C ARG A 313 9.97 -21.51 9.70
N GLU A 314 9.83 -21.24 10.99
CA GLU A 314 8.56 -21.24 11.69
C GLU A 314 7.59 -20.18 11.10
N MET A 315 8.13 -18.99 10.78
CA MET A 315 7.33 -17.94 10.16
C MET A 315 6.87 -18.32 8.74
N THR A 316 7.76 -18.89 7.93
CA THR A 316 7.43 -19.40 6.60
C THR A 316 6.32 -20.45 6.66
N GLU A 317 6.48 -21.46 7.51
CA GLU A 317 5.51 -22.55 7.72
C GLU A 317 4.14 -21.97 8.18
N ARG A 318 4.17 -21.03 9.12
CA ARG A 318 2.96 -20.36 9.63
C ARG A 318 2.23 -19.57 8.54
N LEU A 319 2.93 -18.74 7.77
CA LEU A 319 2.33 -17.97 6.70
C LEU A 319 1.81 -18.85 5.57
N THR A 320 2.54 -19.91 5.21
CA THR A 320 2.10 -20.89 4.22
C THR A 320 0.82 -21.59 4.66
N ALA A 321 0.73 -22.02 5.93
CA ALA A 321 -0.49 -22.62 6.49
C ALA A 321 -1.68 -21.66 6.48
N MET A 322 -1.40 -20.33 6.51
CA MET A 322 -2.43 -19.30 6.38
C MET A 322 -2.78 -18.97 4.91
N GLY A 323 -2.25 -19.71 3.93
CA GLY A 323 -2.52 -19.46 2.51
C GLY A 323 -1.73 -18.30 1.90
N MET A 324 -0.60 -17.95 2.47
CA MET A 324 0.30 -16.89 2.01
C MET A 324 1.62 -17.49 1.50
N GLU A 325 1.96 -17.26 0.25
CA GLU A 325 3.23 -17.73 -0.34
C GLU A 325 4.35 -16.72 -0.04
N VAL A 326 5.31 -17.06 0.81
CA VAL A 326 6.43 -16.16 1.18
C VAL A 326 7.36 -15.97 -0.02
N VAL A 327 7.62 -14.70 -0.39
CA VAL A 327 8.56 -14.34 -1.47
C VAL A 327 9.75 -13.54 -0.98
N ALA A 328 9.58 -12.67 0.01
CA ALA A 328 10.63 -11.94 0.72
C ALA A 328 11.71 -11.40 -0.24
N THR A 329 11.33 -10.45 -1.11
CA THR A 329 12.16 -9.96 -2.21
C THR A 329 13.14 -8.87 -1.76
N THR A 330 14.16 -8.59 -2.60
CA THR A 330 14.92 -7.34 -2.51
C THR A 330 14.04 -6.15 -2.89
N ALA A 331 14.48 -4.94 -2.56
CA ALA A 331 13.80 -3.70 -2.92
C ALA A 331 13.72 -3.51 -4.46
N GLU A 332 14.81 -3.83 -5.17
CA GLU A 332 14.88 -3.77 -6.64
C GLU A 332 13.87 -4.72 -7.28
N ARG A 333 13.80 -5.97 -6.77
CA ARG A 333 12.84 -6.94 -7.29
C ARG A 333 11.40 -6.50 -7.04
N TYR A 334 11.12 -5.87 -5.90
CA TYR A 334 9.78 -5.33 -5.65
C TYR A 334 9.46 -4.13 -6.55
N ASP A 335 10.43 -3.29 -6.89
CA ASP A 335 10.27 -2.22 -7.88
C ASP A 335 9.89 -2.78 -9.27
N GLU A 336 10.58 -3.84 -9.71
CA GLU A 336 10.25 -4.53 -10.96
C GLU A 336 8.81 -5.09 -10.94
N ILE A 337 8.40 -5.71 -9.82
CA ILE A 337 7.03 -6.23 -9.65
C ILE A 337 6.01 -5.09 -9.74
N ASN A 338 6.22 -3.97 -9.05
CA ASN A 338 5.32 -2.82 -9.09
C ASN A 338 5.17 -2.25 -10.51
N LYS A 339 6.27 -2.12 -11.25
CA LYS A 339 6.26 -1.66 -12.66
C LYS A 339 5.53 -2.64 -13.57
N ALA A 340 5.78 -3.95 -13.40
CA ALA A 340 5.11 -4.99 -14.18
C ALA A 340 3.59 -5.03 -13.89
N ASP A 341 3.21 -4.92 -12.62
CA ASP A 341 1.81 -4.84 -12.20
C ASP A 341 1.12 -3.58 -12.73
N TYR A 342 1.80 -2.42 -12.69
CA TYR A 342 1.29 -1.17 -13.22
C TYR A 342 0.87 -1.31 -14.70
N GLU A 343 1.72 -1.94 -15.52
CA GLU A 343 1.42 -2.18 -16.93
C GLU A 343 0.38 -3.31 -17.14
N ARG A 344 0.42 -4.34 -16.32
CA ARG A 344 -0.56 -5.45 -16.37
C ARG A 344 -1.96 -4.94 -16.08
N TYR A 345 -2.15 -4.18 -15.01
CA TYR A 345 -3.46 -3.66 -14.60
C TYR A 345 -3.94 -2.50 -15.48
N ARG A 346 -3.03 -1.74 -16.11
CA ARG A 346 -3.42 -0.81 -17.17
C ARG A 346 -4.22 -1.51 -18.28
N ARG A 347 -3.66 -2.62 -18.79
CA ARG A 347 -4.33 -3.40 -19.84
C ARG A 347 -5.66 -3.99 -19.36
N ALA A 348 -5.70 -4.49 -18.12
CA ALA A 348 -6.92 -5.06 -17.54
C ALA A 348 -8.02 -4.01 -17.35
N ALA A 349 -7.70 -2.84 -16.80
CA ALA A 349 -8.65 -1.75 -16.60
C ALA A 349 -9.20 -1.22 -17.92
N GLN A 350 -8.35 -1.09 -18.94
CA GLN A 350 -8.78 -0.70 -20.30
C GLN A 350 -9.71 -1.74 -20.94
N ALA A 351 -9.39 -3.05 -20.82
CA ALA A 351 -10.21 -4.13 -21.36
C ALA A 351 -11.58 -4.22 -20.67
N ALA A 352 -11.62 -3.96 -19.36
CA ALA A 352 -12.86 -3.95 -18.58
C ALA A 352 -13.64 -2.62 -18.66
N ASN A 353 -13.10 -1.61 -19.38
CA ASN A 353 -13.67 -0.25 -19.50
C ASN A 353 -14.00 0.40 -18.13
N LEU A 354 -13.18 0.11 -17.12
CA LEU A 354 -13.33 0.61 -15.76
C LEU A 354 -12.75 2.05 -15.69
N LYS A 355 -13.62 3.03 -15.61
CA LYS A 355 -13.30 4.42 -15.24
C LYS A 355 -14.26 4.88 -14.16
N LEU A 356 -13.73 5.54 -13.14
CA LEU A 356 -14.47 6.19 -12.07
C LEU A 356 -14.00 7.64 -12.03
N ASP A 357 -14.83 8.53 -12.49
CA ASP A 357 -14.61 9.98 -12.34
C ASP A 357 -15.41 10.53 -11.17
#